data_a515a5e2a0220b07abc7fc96aed01a18
#
_entry.id   a515a5e2a0220b07abc7fc96aed01a18
#
_cell.length_a   1.000
_cell.length_b   1.000
_cell.length_c   1.000
_cell.angle_alpha   90.00
_cell.angle_beta   90.00
_cell.angle_gamma   90.00
#
_symmetry.space_group_name_H-M   'P 1'
#
loop_
_entity.id
_entity.type
_entity.pdbx_description
1 polymer ?
#
loop_
_entity_poly.entity_id
_entity_poly.type
_entity_poly.pdbx_seq_one_letter_code
_entity_poly.pdbx_strand_id
1 'polypeptide(L)'
;PTRRSSDLANGRISEADFLKAASSSDQLLPYMKGNRKVTFPTEGFLFPDTYFIPYDATADDVVAMMLKNFDAHLTDAMKAGIAKQNLSIYQFVTLASLIEKEAKYEKDRPLIASVFENRLKIHMKLQSDASISYAMGTHKAAYSINETQYDSPYNTYRYEGLPPGPIGNPGMDCMEAILEAPQTNYLYFVADKDGHNYFAATYEEHMKNVQEIGRAHV
;
A
#
# COMPACT_ATOMS: atom_id res chain seq x y z
N PRO A 1 -2.83 9.86 4.66
CA PRO A 1 -2.62 11.29 4.86
C PRO A 1 -2.25 11.68 6.28
N THR A 2 -2.33 10.78 7.24
CA THR A 2 -2.32 11.10 8.67
C THR A 2 -0.97 11.46 9.30
N ARG A 3 0.12 11.37 8.59
CA ARG A 3 1.44 11.73 9.16
C ARG A 3 1.91 13.14 8.88
N ARG A 4 1.09 13.94 8.20
CA ARG A 4 1.65 15.12 7.58
C ARG A 4 1.12 16.44 8.01
N SER A 5 0.02 16.51 8.72
CA SER A 5 -0.47 17.77 9.23
C SER A 5 0.53 18.46 10.18
N SER A 6 1.30 17.67 10.96
CA SER A 6 2.34 18.23 11.83
C SER A 6 3.56 18.74 11.07
N ASP A 7 3.86 18.15 9.91
CA ASP A 7 5.07 18.43 9.17
C ASP A 7 4.86 19.44 8.03
N LEU A 8 3.65 19.54 7.51
CA LEU A 8 3.22 20.71 6.70
C LEU A 8 3.28 22.00 7.51
N ALA A 9 3.65 21.82 8.73
CA ALA A 9 3.47 22.67 9.61
C ALA A 9 4.35 23.72 9.96
N ASN A 10 4.66 23.88 10.78
CA ASN A 10 4.88 25.21 11.28
C ASN A 10 3.82 26.22 10.72
N GLY A 11 2.63 25.73 10.36
CA GLY A 11 1.45 26.52 9.97
C GLY A 11 1.50 27.26 8.62
N ARG A 12 2.50 26.96 7.77
CA ARG A 12 2.67 27.68 6.49
C ARG A 12 1.84 27.13 5.34
N ILE A 13 1.65 25.83 5.30
CA ILE A 13 0.80 25.16 4.30
C ILE A 13 -0.35 24.51 5.02
N SER A 14 -1.57 24.87 4.67
CA SER A 14 -2.75 24.26 5.27
C SER A 14 -2.97 22.84 4.75
N GLU A 15 -3.59 21.99 5.57
CA GLU A 15 -4.01 20.66 5.14
C GLU A 15 -4.93 20.74 3.91
N ALA A 16 -5.84 21.71 3.89
CA ALA A 16 -6.78 21.92 2.79
C ALA A 16 -6.04 22.26 1.47
N ASP A 17 -5.04 23.13 1.51
CA ASP A 17 -4.25 23.48 0.34
C ASP A 17 -3.43 22.27 -0.16
N PHE A 18 -2.85 21.51 0.77
CA PHE A 18 -2.11 20.30 0.41
C PHE A 18 -3.02 19.23 -0.22
N LEU A 19 -4.18 18.95 0.37
CA LEU A 19 -5.15 18.01 -0.20
C LEU A 19 -5.67 18.46 -1.57
N LYS A 20 -5.86 19.76 -1.76
CA LYS A 20 -6.21 20.33 -3.06
C LYS A 20 -5.11 20.09 -4.09
N ALA A 21 -3.86 20.39 -3.77
CA ALA A 21 -2.70 20.15 -4.63
C ALA A 21 -2.53 18.66 -4.95
N ALA A 22 -2.65 17.78 -3.94
CA ALA A 22 -2.58 16.33 -4.11
C ALA A 22 -3.73 15.73 -4.93
N SER A 23 -4.86 16.44 -5.03
CA SER A 23 -6.01 16.04 -5.86
C SER A 23 -5.91 16.55 -7.30
N SER A 24 -4.94 17.44 -7.60
CA SER A 24 -4.75 17.96 -8.95
C SER A 24 -4.16 16.90 -9.88
N SER A 25 -4.58 16.93 -11.14
CA SER A 25 -4.03 16.10 -12.21
C SER A 25 -2.89 16.77 -12.98
N ASP A 26 -2.57 18.01 -12.64
CA ASP A 26 -1.64 18.84 -13.43
C ASP A 26 -0.19 18.40 -13.33
N GLN A 27 0.18 17.81 -12.20
CA GLN A 27 1.55 17.39 -11.91
C GLN A 27 1.77 15.87 -12.06
N LEU A 28 0.78 15.13 -12.57
CA LEU A 28 0.87 13.68 -12.68
C LEU A 28 1.96 13.22 -13.65
N LEU A 29 2.78 12.32 -13.17
CA LEU A 29 3.78 11.62 -13.97
C LEU A 29 3.10 10.74 -15.04
N PRO A 30 3.76 10.42 -16.15
CA PRO A 30 3.13 9.71 -17.27
C PRO A 30 2.42 8.41 -16.88
N TYR A 31 3.03 7.64 -15.97
CA TYR A 31 2.52 6.35 -15.50
C TYR A 31 1.39 6.46 -14.47
N MET A 32 1.06 7.67 -14.01
CA MET A 32 -0.06 7.94 -13.10
C MET A 32 -1.33 8.34 -13.84
N LYS A 33 -1.23 8.69 -15.12
CA LYS A 33 -2.32 9.23 -15.93
C LYS A 33 -3.32 8.15 -16.34
N GLY A 34 -4.58 8.54 -16.48
CA GLY A 34 -5.64 7.69 -17.05
C GLY A 34 -6.48 6.94 -16.04
N ASN A 35 -6.12 6.89 -14.77
CA ASN A 35 -6.96 6.29 -13.74
C ASN A 35 -7.97 7.30 -13.18
N ARG A 36 -9.23 7.21 -13.63
CA ARG A 36 -10.32 8.10 -13.21
C ARG A 36 -11.11 7.59 -12.00
N LYS A 37 -10.71 6.46 -11.41
CA LYS A 37 -11.45 5.81 -10.32
C LYS A 37 -10.87 6.12 -8.94
N VAL A 38 -9.85 6.97 -8.86
CA VAL A 38 -9.17 7.33 -7.61
C VAL A 38 -9.56 8.73 -7.17
N THR A 39 -9.68 8.93 -5.87
CA THR A 39 -9.98 10.23 -5.26
C THR A 39 -8.77 11.16 -5.26
N PHE A 40 -7.60 10.61 -4.95
CA PHE A 40 -6.34 11.33 -4.88
C PHE A 40 -5.37 10.75 -5.92
N PRO A 41 -5.25 11.39 -7.11
CA PRO A 41 -4.41 10.86 -8.18
C PRO A 41 -2.93 10.74 -7.83
N THR A 42 -2.45 11.51 -6.85
CA THR A 42 -1.05 11.48 -6.40
C THR A 42 -0.79 10.48 -5.28
N GLU A 43 -1.85 9.87 -4.73
CA GLU A 43 -1.69 8.88 -3.65
C GLU A 43 -0.86 7.68 -4.11
N GLY A 44 0.06 7.24 -3.25
CA GLY A 44 1.04 6.21 -3.56
C GLY A 44 2.35 6.76 -4.13
N PHE A 45 2.34 7.98 -4.67
CA PHE A 45 3.47 8.59 -5.36
C PHE A 45 4.08 9.78 -4.62
N LEU A 46 3.53 10.15 -3.48
CA LEU A 46 4.12 11.15 -2.60
C LEU A 46 5.16 10.47 -1.69
N PHE A 47 6.40 10.37 -2.20
CA PHE A 47 7.43 9.56 -1.57
C PHE A 47 7.69 10.00 -0.12
N PRO A 48 7.68 9.07 0.86
CA PRO A 48 7.96 9.40 2.25
C PRO A 48 9.46 9.61 2.47
N ASP A 49 9.86 10.85 2.71
CA ASP A 49 11.23 11.26 2.95
C ASP A 49 11.27 12.53 3.81
N THR A 50 12.47 12.99 4.16
CA THR A 50 12.70 14.30 4.81
C THR A 50 12.96 15.35 3.74
N TYR A 51 12.13 16.38 3.71
CA TYR A 51 12.18 17.43 2.71
C TYR A 51 12.60 18.78 3.32
N PHE A 52 13.56 19.45 2.70
CA PHE A 52 13.85 20.85 2.98
C PHE A 52 12.90 21.72 2.15
N ILE A 53 11.86 22.23 2.80
CA ILE A 53 10.81 23.03 2.15
C ILE A 53 11.21 24.52 2.25
N PRO A 54 11.40 25.22 1.11
CA PRO A 54 11.63 26.67 1.08
C PRO A 54 10.54 27.43 1.82
N TYR A 55 10.89 28.58 2.37
CA TYR A 55 9.96 29.37 3.19
C TYR A 55 8.73 29.84 2.42
N ASP A 56 8.89 30.13 1.15
CA ASP A 56 7.89 30.63 0.20
C ASP A 56 7.22 29.51 -0.64
N ALA A 57 7.55 28.24 -0.36
CA ALA A 57 6.98 27.12 -1.09
C ALA A 57 5.46 27.02 -0.88
N THR A 58 4.75 26.79 -1.98
CA THR A 58 3.32 26.50 -2.00
C THR A 58 3.05 25.02 -1.76
N ALA A 59 1.77 24.65 -1.57
CA ALA A 59 1.35 23.26 -1.51
C ALA A 59 1.69 22.48 -2.80
N ASP A 60 1.52 23.12 -3.96
CA ASP A 60 1.87 22.55 -5.26
C ASP A 60 3.37 22.27 -5.38
N ASP A 61 4.22 23.16 -4.86
CA ASP A 61 5.67 22.96 -4.85
C ASP A 61 6.05 21.73 -4.00
N VAL A 62 5.41 21.56 -2.84
CA VAL A 62 5.64 20.39 -1.97
C VAL A 62 5.21 19.11 -2.66
N VAL A 63 4.02 19.07 -3.25
CA VAL A 63 3.55 17.90 -4.00
C VAL A 63 4.50 17.60 -5.16
N ALA A 64 4.95 18.61 -5.92
CA ALA A 64 5.92 18.44 -7.00
C ALA A 64 7.26 17.87 -6.49
N MET A 65 7.76 18.36 -5.35
CA MET A 65 8.99 17.84 -4.74
C MET A 65 8.85 16.35 -4.38
N MET A 66 7.72 15.95 -3.79
CA MET A 66 7.48 14.56 -3.39
C MET A 66 7.34 13.63 -4.60
N LEU A 67 6.63 14.06 -5.65
CA LEU A 67 6.51 13.33 -6.92
C LEU A 67 7.85 13.18 -7.63
N LYS A 68 8.63 14.26 -7.69
CA LYS A 68 9.98 14.23 -8.28
C LYS A 68 10.90 13.29 -7.51
N ASN A 69 10.80 13.27 -6.19
CA ASN A 69 11.59 12.36 -5.36
C ASN A 69 11.20 10.90 -5.60
N PHE A 70 9.91 10.60 -5.75
CA PHE A 70 9.45 9.28 -6.16
C PHE A 70 10.05 8.86 -7.51
N ASP A 71 9.97 9.73 -8.52
CA ASP A 71 10.49 9.43 -9.86
C ASP A 71 12.01 9.21 -9.86
N ALA A 72 12.75 9.94 -9.03
CA ALA A 72 14.19 9.77 -8.87
C ALA A 72 14.57 8.42 -8.22
N HIS A 73 13.74 7.89 -7.33
CA HIS A 73 13.94 6.57 -6.71
C HIS A 73 13.52 5.42 -7.64
N LEU A 74 12.66 5.68 -8.61
CA LEU A 74 12.21 4.67 -9.58
C LEU A 74 13.28 4.44 -10.66
N THR A 75 14.32 3.71 -10.32
CA THR A 75 15.47 3.43 -11.19
C THR A 75 15.08 2.60 -12.42
N ASP A 76 15.91 2.63 -13.46
CA ASP A 76 15.69 1.81 -14.66
C ASP A 76 15.77 0.30 -14.35
N ALA A 77 16.58 -0.09 -13.38
CA ALA A 77 16.63 -1.47 -12.89
C ALA A 77 15.29 -1.88 -12.25
N MET A 78 14.69 -1.01 -11.44
CA MET A 78 13.36 -1.25 -10.86
C MET A 78 12.29 -1.33 -11.95
N LYS A 79 12.28 -0.39 -12.90
CA LYS A 79 11.34 -0.42 -14.04
C LYS A 79 11.44 -1.73 -14.82
N ALA A 80 12.66 -2.22 -15.06
CA ALA A 80 12.87 -3.51 -15.71
C ALA A 80 12.38 -4.69 -14.84
N GLY A 81 12.58 -4.64 -13.52
CA GLY A 81 12.07 -5.64 -12.57
C GLY A 81 10.55 -5.69 -12.55
N ILE A 82 9.90 -4.53 -12.48
CA ILE A 82 8.44 -4.38 -12.52
C ILE A 82 7.87 -4.97 -13.82
N ALA A 83 8.48 -4.64 -14.96
CA ALA A 83 8.06 -5.16 -16.27
C ALA A 83 8.18 -6.69 -16.36
N LYS A 84 9.22 -7.30 -15.76
CA LYS A 84 9.36 -8.76 -15.69
C LYS A 84 8.25 -9.44 -14.91
N GLN A 85 7.65 -8.76 -13.96
CA GLN A 85 6.50 -9.25 -13.19
C GLN A 85 5.15 -8.99 -13.90
N ASN A 86 5.16 -8.44 -15.12
CA ASN A 86 3.98 -8.05 -15.88
C ASN A 86 3.09 -7.03 -15.15
N LEU A 87 3.67 -6.18 -14.31
CA LEU A 87 2.99 -5.10 -13.62
C LEU A 87 3.25 -3.76 -14.33
N SER A 88 2.24 -2.90 -14.37
CA SER A 88 2.49 -1.47 -14.58
C SER A 88 3.08 -0.85 -13.33
N ILE A 89 3.79 0.30 -13.46
CA ILE A 89 4.30 1.06 -12.30
C ILE A 89 3.15 1.39 -11.34
N TYR A 90 1.98 1.72 -11.87
CA TYR A 90 0.80 2.02 -11.07
C TYR A 90 0.33 0.81 -10.23
N GLN A 91 0.26 -0.37 -10.84
CA GLN A 91 -0.08 -1.62 -10.15
C GLN A 91 0.97 -2.00 -9.10
N PHE A 92 2.23 -1.83 -9.43
CA PHE A 92 3.34 -2.08 -8.52
C PHE A 92 3.26 -1.20 -7.26
N VAL A 93 3.03 0.11 -7.42
CA VAL A 93 2.85 1.04 -6.29
C VAL A 93 1.60 0.71 -5.49
N THR A 94 0.52 0.30 -6.16
CA THR A 94 -0.69 -0.17 -5.50
C THR A 94 -0.42 -1.38 -4.61
N LEU A 95 0.32 -2.38 -5.12
CA LEU A 95 0.72 -3.55 -4.35
C LEU A 95 1.64 -3.17 -3.19
N ALA A 96 2.64 -2.30 -3.42
CA ALA A 96 3.54 -1.81 -2.38
C ALA A 96 2.78 -1.11 -1.24
N SER A 97 1.74 -0.35 -1.57
CA SER A 97 0.91 0.33 -0.57
C SER A 97 0.10 -0.63 0.32
N LEU A 98 -0.29 -1.78 -0.21
CA LEU A 98 -0.91 -2.86 0.58
C LEU A 98 0.11 -3.45 1.55
N ILE A 99 1.29 -3.81 1.05
CA ILE A 99 2.38 -4.39 1.87
C ILE A 99 2.78 -3.44 3.01
N GLU A 100 2.89 -2.13 2.73
CA GLU A 100 3.19 -1.09 3.73
C GLU A 100 2.21 -1.09 4.90
N LYS A 101 0.96 -1.44 4.66
CA LYS A 101 -0.10 -1.46 5.68
C LYS A 101 -0.22 -2.80 6.41
N GLU A 102 0.20 -3.90 5.79
CA GLU A 102 0.11 -5.26 6.36
C GLU A 102 1.36 -5.62 7.18
N ALA A 103 2.54 -5.19 6.75
CA ALA A 103 3.79 -5.61 7.35
C ALA A 103 4.18 -4.73 8.54
N LYS A 104 4.21 -5.28 9.75
CA LYS A 104 4.81 -4.62 10.91
C LYS A 104 6.35 -4.69 10.88
N TYR A 105 6.89 -5.81 10.46
CA TYR A 105 8.34 -6.05 10.41
C TYR A 105 8.83 -6.12 8.96
N GLU A 106 9.98 -5.50 8.71
CA GLU A 106 10.61 -5.44 7.38
C GLU A 106 10.86 -6.83 6.79
N LYS A 107 11.35 -7.77 7.61
CA LYS A 107 11.63 -9.15 7.20
C LYS A 107 10.42 -9.91 6.64
N ASP A 108 9.20 -9.49 6.99
CA ASP A 108 7.97 -10.16 6.55
C ASP A 108 7.47 -9.61 5.20
N ARG A 109 7.91 -8.41 4.80
CA ARG A 109 7.48 -7.75 3.55
C ARG A 109 7.65 -8.60 2.30
N PRO A 110 8.81 -9.25 2.06
CA PRO A 110 8.98 -10.09 0.86
C PRO A 110 8.05 -11.31 0.85
N LEU A 111 7.77 -11.90 2.02
CA LEU A 111 6.86 -13.04 2.13
C LEU A 111 5.41 -12.63 1.93
N ILE A 112 4.98 -11.47 2.45
CA ILE A 112 3.65 -10.91 2.20
C ILE A 112 3.51 -10.58 0.71
N ALA A 113 4.53 -10.00 0.08
CA ALA A 113 4.56 -9.76 -1.37
C ALA A 113 4.34 -11.07 -2.15
N SER A 114 5.06 -12.14 -1.77
CA SER A 114 4.90 -13.46 -2.38
C SER A 114 3.49 -14.02 -2.23
N VAL A 115 2.84 -13.85 -1.06
CA VAL A 115 1.44 -14.28 -0.86
C VAL A 115 0.51 -13.51 -1.80
N PHE A 116 0.62 -12.18 -1.86
CA PHE A 116 -0.23 -11.38 -2.73
C PHE A 116 -0.01 -11.71 -4.21
N GLU A 117 1.23 -11.90 -4.66
CA GLU A 117 1.53 -12.32 -6.02
C GLU A 117 0.93 -13.70 -6.34
N ASN A 118 1.05 -14.67 -5.42
CA ASN A 118 0.47 -15.99 -5.61
C ASN A 118 -1.06 -15.93 -5.71
N ARG A 119 -1.72 -15.14 -4.86
CA ARG A 119 -3.17 -14.92 -4.94
C ARG A 119 -3.57 -14.27 -6.26
N LEU A 120 -2.86 -13.25 -6.71
CA LEU A 120 -3.12 -12.60 -8.00
C LEU A 120 -2.98 -13.56 -9.17
N LYS A 121 -1.97 -14.43 -9.17
CA LYS A 121 -1.73 -15.44 -10.22
C LYS A 121 -2.88 -16.44 -10.36
N ILE A 122 -3.56 -16.79 -9.28
CA ILE A 122 -4.68 -17.76 -9.27
C ILE A 122 -6.06 -17.09 -9.17
N HIS A 123 -6.16 -15.79 -9.37
CA HIS A 123 -7.40 -15.00 -9.25
C HIS A 123 -8.08 -15.11 -7.87
N MET A 124 -7.30 -15.32 -6.83
CA MET A 124 -7.77 -15.33 -5.45
C MET A 124 -7.85 -13.89 -4.93
N LYS A 125 -8.92 -13.57 -4.22
CA LYS A 125 -9.10 -12.25 -3.58
C LYS A 125 -7.98 -11.98 -2.59
N LEU A 126 -7.47 -10.73 -2.53
CA LEU A 126 -6.36 -10.38 -1.65
C LEU A 126 -6.77 -10.36 -0.17
N GLN A 127 -8.02 -10.03 0.14
CA GLN A 127 -8.60 -10.05 1.49
C GLN A 127 -7.74 -9.31 2.52
N SER A 128 -7.32 -8.10 2.16
CA SER A 128 -6.53 -7.22 3.01
C SER A 128 -7.45 -6.30 3.83
N ASP A 129 -7.33 -6.34 5.15
CA ASP A 129 -8.04 -5.46 6.07
C ASP A 129 -7.67 -3.99 5.83
N ALA A 130 -6.44 -3.72 5.41
CA ALA A 130 -6.00 -2.39 5.06
C ALA A 130 -6.82 -1.78 3.92
N SER A 131 -7.26 -2.59 2.97
CA SER A 131 -8.10 -2.15 1.85
C SER A 131 -9.51 -1.73 2.30
N ILE A 132 -10.10 -2.41 3.27
CA ILE A 132 -11.39 -2.03 3.88
C ILE A 132 -11.21 -0.78 4.75
N SER A 133 -10.15 -0.75 5.55
CA SER A 133 -9.76 0.39 6.37
C SER A 133 -9.73 1.68 5.54
N TYR A 134 -9.07 1.62 4.40
CA TYR A 134 -9.00 2.72 3.45
C TYR A 134 -10.39 3.07 2.88
N ALA A 135 -11.13 2.07 2.40
CA ALA A 135 -12.44 2.25 1.78
C ALA A 135 -13.48 2.89 2.71
N MET A 136 -13.44 2.55 3.99
CA MET A 136 -14.35 3.06 5.01
C MET A 136 -13.84 4.31 5.72
N GLY A 137 -12.58 4.70 5.52
CA GLY A 137 -11.94 5.80 6.26
C GLY A 137 -11.81 5.51 7.76
N THR A 138 -11.67 4.23 8.15
CA THR A 138 -11.64 3.79 9.55
C THR A 138 -10.38 2.98 9.83
N HIS A 139 -9.94 2.99 11.10
CA HIS A 139 -8.85 2.13 11.55
C HIS A 139 -9.34 1.25 12.69
N LYS A 140 -9.40 -0.06 12.46
CA LYS A 140 -9.82 -1.07 13.44
C LYS A 140 -8.80 -2.20 13.49
N ALA A 141 -8.71 -2.85 14.65
CA ALA A 141 -7.86 -4.04 14.83
C ALA A 141 -8.38 -5.26 14.05
N ALA A 142 -9.70 -5.32 13.81
CA ALA A 142 -10.36 -6.36 13.01
C ALA A 142 -11.68 -5.84 12.45
N TYR A 143 -12.10 -6.40 11.34
CA TYR A 143 -13.38 -6.10 10.68
C TYR A 143 -14.35 -7.29 10.80
N SER A 144 -15.62 -6.99 11.10
CA SER A 144 -16.67 -7.98 11.13
C SER A 144 -17.01 -8.51 9.73
N ILE A 145 -17.65 -9.68 9.65
CA ILE A 145 -18.11 -10.27 8.39
C ILE A 145 -18.99 -9.28 7.60
N ASN A 146 -19.85 -8.50 8.29
CA ASN A 146 -20.68 -7.50 7.63
C ASN A 146 -19.85 -6.36 7.03
N GLU A 147 -18.80 -5.92 7.70
CA GLU A 147 -17.91 -4.87 7.19
C GLU A 147 -17.07 -5.35 6.01
N THR A 148 -16.71 -6.65 5.96
CA THR A 148 -16.04 -7.22 4.78
C THR A 148 -16.94 -7.25 3.53
N GLN A 149 -18.24 -6.96 3.66
CA GLN A 149 -19.18 -6.81 2.55
C GLN A 149 -19.36 -5.34 2.09
N TYR A 150 -18.64 -4.39 2.69
CA TYR A 150 -18.73 -2.97 2.33
C TYR A 150 -18.51 -2.77 0.83
N ASP A 151 -19.43 -2.05 0.18
CA ASP A 151 -19.41 -1.86 -1.28
C ASP A 151 -18.47 -0.72 -1.67
N SER A 152 -17.26 -1.08 -2.00
CA SER A 152 -16.24 -0.16 -2.52
C SER A 152 -15.34 -0.91 -3.49
N PRO A 153 -14.93 -0.31 -4.60
CA PRO A 153 -13.97 -0.91 -5.52
C PRO A 153 -12.59 -1.17 -4.87
N TYR A 154 -12.30 -0.54 -3.73
CA TYR A 154 -11.09 -0.81 -2.94
C TYR A 154 -11.21 -2.05 -2.07
N ASN A 155 -12.40 -2.61 -1.86
CA ASN A 155 -12.60 -3.76 -0.97
C ASN A 155 -12.11 -5.07 -1.60
N THR A 156 -10.92 -5.51 -1.23
CA THR A 156 -10.27 -6.73 -1.72
C THR A 156 -10.85 -8.03 -1.13
N TYR A 157 -11.81 -7.97 -0.20
CA TYR A 157 -12.64 -9.11 0.19
C TYR A 157 -13.77 -9.36 -0.80
N ARG A 158 -14.22 -8.32 -1.49
CA ARG A 158 -15.34 -8.40 -2.41
C ARG A 158 -14.89 -8.56 -3.86
N TYR A 159 -13.86 -7.84 -4.26
CA TYR A 159 -13.36 -7.79 -5.63
C TYR A 159 -12.01 -8.48 -5.75
N GLU A 160 -11.81 -9.18 -6.87
CA GLU A 160 -10.54 -9.82 -7.23
C GLU A 160 -9.53 -8.80 -7.75
N GLY A 161 -8.26 -9.15 -7.66
CA GLY A 161 -7.17 -8.33 -8.16
C GLY A 161 -6.78 -7.19 -7.22
N LEU A 162 -5.99 -6.26 -7.74
CA LEU A 162 -5.59 -5.07 -7.04
C LEU A 162 -6.75 -4.05 -6.97
N PRO A 163 -6.83 -3.24 -5.90
CA PRO A 163 -7.75 -2.12 -5.84
C PRO A 163 -7.45 -1.10 -6.95
N PRO A 164 -8.36 -0.15 -7.21
CA PRO A 164 -8.20 0.84 -8.29
C PRO A 164 -6.93 1.68 -8.21
N GLY A 165 -6.36 1.83 -7.03
CA GLY A 165 -5.14 2.59 -6.79
C GLY A 165 -4.54 2.34 -5.43
N PRO A 166 -3.40 2.97 -5.13
CA PRO A 166 -2.74 2.87 -3.83
C PRO A 166 -3.64 3.28 -2.67
N ILE A 167 -3.40 2.70 -1.50
CA ILE A 167 -4.10 2.99 -0.24
C ILE A 167 -3.20 3.74 0.77
N GLY A 168 -2.13 4.30 0.29
CA GLY A 168 -1.14 5.08 1.03
C GLY A 168 0.15 5.20 0.24
N ASN A 169 1.11 5.94 0.78
CA ASN A 169 2.41 6.17 0.14
C ASN A 169 3.44 5.18 0.69
N PRO A 170 3.86 4.17 -0.10
CA PRO A 170 4.83 3.17 0.35
C PRO A 170 6.26 3.74 0.39
N GLY A 171 7.07 3.22 1.32
CA GLY A 171 8.51 3.43 1.33
C GLY A 171 9.25 2.53 0.35
N MET A 172 10.56 2.79 0.18
CA MET A 172 11.42 2.02 -0.72
C MET A 172 11.44 0.54 -0.35
N ASP A 173 11.53 0.22 0.94
CA ASP A 173 11.61 -1.15 1.44
C ASP A 173 10.43 -2.03 0.99
N CYS A 174 9.22 -1.44 0.88
CA CYS A 174 8.05 -2.16 0.38
C CYS A 174 8.09 -2.36 -1.13
N MET A 175 8.67 -1.41 -1.87
CA MET A 175 8.89 -1.55 -3.31
C MET A 175 9.96 -2.60 -3.61
N GLU A 176 11.08 -2.59 -2.90
CA GLU A 176 12.14 -3.59 -3.02
C GLU A 176 11.64 -4.98 -2.64
N ALA A 177 10.83 -5.10 -1.58
CA ALA A 177 10.25 -6.35 -1.14
C ALA A 177 9.45 -7.09 -2.23
N ILE A 178 8.79 -6.37 -3.13
CA ILE A 178 8.10 -6.97 -4.28
C ILE A 178 9.11 -7.51 -5.30
N LEU A 179 10.15 -6.74 -5.59
CA LEU A 179 11.17 -7.14 -6.56
C LEU A 179 12.02 -8.32 -6.08
N GLU A 180 12.15 -8.45 -4.76
CA GLU A 180 12.93 -9.48 -4.08
C GLU A 180 12.05 -10.61 -3.50
N ALA A 181 10.74 -10.61 -3.81
CA ALA A 181 9.81 -11.59 -3.28
C ALA A 181 10.27 -13.02 -3.62
N PRO A 182 10.42 -13.90 -2.60
CA PRO A 182 10.84 -15.27 -2.84
C PRO A 182 9.73 -16.06 -3.54
N GLN A 183 10.13 -17.02 -4.38
CA GLN A 183 9.18 -17.95 -4.97
C GLN A 183 8.70 -18.94 -3.90
N THR A 184 7.48 -18.74 -3.41
CA THR A 184 6.83 -19.61 -2.42
C THR A 184 5.51 -20.16 -2.97
N ASN A 185 4.89 -21.07 -2.22
CA ASN A 185 3.53 -21.52 -2.44
C ASN A 185 2.55 -20.96 -1.40
N TYR A 186 2.96 -19.98 -0.60
CA TYR A 186 2.11 -19.41 0.44
C TYR A 186 0.94 -18.65 -0.16
N LEU A 187 -0.25 -18.89 0.40
CA LEU A 187 -1.50 -18.22 0.05
C LEU A 187 -2.14 -17.50 1.24
N TYR A 188 -1.66 -17.78 2.46
CA TYR A 188 -2.23 -17.25 3.70
C TYR A 188 -1.12 -16.75 4.63
N PHE A 189 -1.46 -15.75 5.41
CA PHE A 189 -0.67 -15.34 6.57
C PHE A 189 -1.60 -14.86 7.70
N VAL A 190 -1.11 -14.89 8.91
CA VAL A 190 -1.77 -14.37 10.11
C VAL A 190 -0.71 -13.83 11.05
N ALA A 191 -0.97 -12.66 11.64
CA ALA A 191 -0.09 -12.06 12.62
C ALA A 191 -0.48 -12.48 14.05
N ASP A 192 0.52 -12.70 14.90
CA ASP A 192 0.33 -12.80 16.33
C ASP A 192 0.15 -11.40 16.98
N LYS A 193 -0.08 -11.36 18.30
CA LYS A 193 -0.23 -10.11 19.06
C LYS A 193 0.98 -9.17 18.98
N ASP A 194 2.17 -9.73 18.77
CA ASP A 194 3.40 -8.99 18.65
C ASP A 194 3.64 -8.53 17.21
N GLY A 195 2.80 -9.02 16.26
CA GLY A 195 2.80 -8.65 14.84
C GLY A 195 3.75 -9.48 14.00
N HIS A 196 4.21 -10.66 14.49
CA HIS A 196 4.97 -11.60 13.68
C HIS A 196 4.02 -12.41 12.81
N ASN A 197 4.34 -12.53 11.53
CA ASN A 197 3.50 -13.26 10.59
C ASN A 197 3.88 -14.74 10.49
N TYR A 198 2.84 -15.58 10.44
CA TYR A 198 2.91 -17.02 10.20
C TYR A 198 2.29 -17.31 8.84
N PHE A 199 3.07 -17.88 7.93
CA PHE A 199 2.68 -18.13 6.55
C PHE A 199 2.22 -19.56 6.34
N ALA A 200 1.28 -19.78 5.42
CA ALA A 200 0.76 -21.10 5.09
C ALA A 200 0.41 -21.21 3.61
N ALA A 201 0.59 -22.41 3.04
CA ALA A 201 0.22 -22.71 1.67
C ALA A 201 -1.24 -23.12 1.54
N THR A 202 -1.80 -23.75 2.58
CA THR A 202 -3.16 -24.25 2.59
C THR A 202 -4.00 -23.58 3.68
N TYR A 203 -5.33 -23.60 3.50
CA TYR A 203 -6.24 -23.08 4.51
C TYR A 203 -6.19 -23.90 5.81
N GLU A 204 -5.95 -25.21 5.71
CA GLU A 204 -5.79 -26.06 6.89
C GLU A 204 -4.58 -25.68 7.75
N GLU A 205 -3.43 -25.45 7.11
CA GLU A 205 -2.23 -24.97 7.79
C GLU A 205 -2.46 -23.58 8.41
N HIS A 206 -3.13 -22.68 7.68
CA HIS A 206 -3.50 -21.36 8.19
C HIS A 206 -4.36 -21.47 9.46
N MET A 207 -5.36 -22.34 9.47
CA MET A 207 -6.22 -22.55 10.66
C MET A 207 -5.46 -23.15 11.83
N LYS A 208 -4.43 -23.98 11.59
CA LYS A 208 -3.52 -24.45 12.65
C LYS A 208 -2.74 -23.27 13.25
N ASN A 209 -2.16 -22.41 12.42
CA ASN A 209 -1.47 -21.20 12.88
C ASN A 209 -2.39 -20.30 13.71
N VAL A 210 -3.62 -20.06 13.26
CA VAL A 210 -4.62 -19.26 13.99
C VAL A 210 -4.94 -19.89 15.37
N GLN A 211 -5.07 -21.22 15.44
CA GLN A 211 -5.34 -21.92 16.72
C GLN A 211 -4.13 -21.86 17.66
N GLU A 212 -2.91 -21.99 17.14
CA GLU A 212 -1.70 -21.92 17.95
C GLU A 212 -1.48 -20.52 18.51
N ILE A 213 -1.67 -19.48 17.68
CA ILE A 213 -1.64 -18.07 18.10
C ILE A 213 -2.70 -17.82 19.18
N GLY A 214 -3.93 -18.32 19.03
CA GLY A 214 -5.00 -18.19 20.01
C GLY A 214 -4.70 -18.92 21.32
N ARG A 215 -4.03 -20.08 21.30
CA ARG A 215 -3.64 -20.84 22.50
C ARG A 215 -2.52 -20.18 23.29
N ALA A 216 -1.65 -19.43 22.64
CA ALA A 216 -0.57 -18.70 23.32
C ALA A 216 -1.06 -17.52 24.17
N HIS A 217 -2.40 -17.29 24.22
CA HIS A 217 -3.06 -16.18 24.90
C HIS A 217 -4.02 -16.58 26.03
N VAL A 218 -4.03 -17.87 26.42
CA VAL A 218 -4.84 -18.37 27.56
C VAL A 218 -3.97 -18.51 28.80
#